data_a9bd4d43f116fdbbf0806debfed0460f
#
_entry.id   a9bd4d43f116fdbbf0806debfed0460f
#
_cell.length_a   1.000
_cell.length_b   1.000
_cell.length_c   1.000
_cell.angle_alpha   90.00
_cell.angle_beta   90.00
_cell.angle_gamma   90.00
#
_symmetry.space_group_name_H-M   'P 1'
#
loop_
_entity.id
_entity.type
_entity.pdbx_description
1 polymer ?
#
loop_
_entity_poly.entity_id
_entity_poly.type
_entity_poly.pdbx_seq_one_letter_code
_entity_poly.pdbx_strand_id
1 'polypeptide(L)'
;MGALRVHEFTTVDGVVDAPMWTMDYGFPDDLAASIGALTAPAQGILLGRTTFEMFAPAWSTRTVEDDPGAPLFNDTTKYVVSSTLTDAGSVWRNSTAVGGYDAGRIRELKEQGDLYVSGSATLVRALVADGLVDELHLFVYPVAVGSGIRLFPEGGPRTPLSLLGAEGLSNGVAHLTYGPATA
;
A
#
# COMPACT_ATOMS: atom_id res chain seq x y z
N MET A 1 -6.57 -4.39 18.75
CA MET A 1 -6.11 -4.85 17.41
C MET A 1 -5.88 -3.62 16.57
N GLY A 2 -4.70 -3.47 15.98
CA GLY A 2 -4.36 -2.35 15.11
C GLY A 2 -5.13 -2.36 13.79
N ALA A 3 -5.21 -1.21 13.12
CA ALA A 3 -5.80 -1.10 11.80
C ALA A 3 -4.79 -1.49 10.69
N LEU A 4 -5.27 -2.12 9.63
CA LEU A 4 -4.51 -2.37 8.42
C LEU A 4 -5.03 -1.44 7.33
N ARG A 5 -4.18 -0.48 6.93
CA ARG A 5 -4.48 0.51 5.90
C ARG A 5 -3.70 0.22 4.64
N VAL A 6 -4.42 0.06 3.55
CA VAL A 6 -3.84 -0.15 2.23
C VAL A 6 -3.84 1.16 1.46
N HIS A 7 -2.75 1.46 0.81
CA HIS A 7 -2.59 2.56 -0.12
C HIS A 7 -2.26 2.03 -1.51
N GLU A 8 -3.03 2.43 -2.51
CA GLU A 8 -2.74 2.13 -3.90
C GLU A 8 -2.93 3.38 -4.78
N PHE A 9 -1.93 3.69 -5.58
CA PHE A 9 -2.12 4.55 -6.74
C PHE A 9 -2.79 3.72 -7.84
N THR A 10 -3.83 4.26 -8.43
CA THR A 10 -4.59 3.56 -9.48
C THR A 10 -5.01 4.51 -10.58
N THR A 11 -5.16 4.00 -11.78
CA THR A 11 -5.76 4.73 -12.90
C THR A 11 -7.29 4.63 -12.86
N VAL A 12 -8.01 5.43 -13.65
CA VAL A 12 -9.49 5.34 -13.75
C VAL A 12 -9.95 3.98 -14.30
N ASP A 13 -9.10 3.25 -15.01
CA ASP A 13 -9.38 1.89 -15.48
C ASP A 13 -8.82 0.79 -14.56
N GLY A 14 -8.38 1.17 -13.33
CA GLY A 14 -8.06 0.27 -12.23
C GLY A 14 -6.67 -0.38 -12.27
N VAL A 15 -5.75 0.11 -13.08
CA VAL A 15 -4.36 -0.37 -13.15
C VAL A 15 -3.56 0.19 -12.00
N VAL A 16 -2.79 -0.68 -11.31
CA VAL A 16 -2.00 -0.35 -10.10
C VAL A 16 -0.51 -0.66 -10.22
N ASP A 17 -0.07 -1.31 -11.28
CA ASP A 17 1.35 -1.63 -11.48
C ASP A 17 2.11 -0.53 -12.23
N ALA A 18 3.43 -0.53 -12.02
CA ALA A 18 4.36 0.38 -12.70
C ALA A 18 3.87 1.84 -12.76
N PRO A 19 3.53 2.49 -11.62
CA PRO A 19 2.79 3.75 -11.57
C PRO A 19 3.61 4.96 -12.02
N MET A 20 4.39 4.83 -13.10
CA MET A 20 5.21 5.90 -13.67
C MET A 20 4.37 7.08 -14.18
N TRP A 21 3.12 6.83 -14.56
CA TRP A 21 2.15 7.84 -14.97
C TRP A 21 1.81 8.82 -13.83
N THR A 22 2.08 8.49 -12.57
CA THR A 22 1.90 9.43 -11.44
C THR A 22 2.79 10.65 -11.55
N MET A 23 3.97 10.52 -12.19
CA MET A 23 4.94 11.60 -12.33
C MET A 23 4.41 12.77 -13.19
N ASP A 24 3.47 12.51 -14.10
CA ASP A 24 2.85 13.52 -14.94
C ASP A 24 1.95 14.49 -14.15
N TYR A 25 1.54 14.11 -12.94
CA TYR A 25 0.61 14.85 -12.09
C TYR A 25 1.27 15.56 -10.92
N GLY A 26 2.58 15.38 -10.74
CA GLY A 26 3.33 15.94 -9.62
C GLY A 26 2.91 15.36 -8.25
N PHE A 27 3.44 15.95 -7.20
CA PHE A 27 3.19 15.53 -5.81
C PHE A 27 2.86 16.77 -4.95
N PRO A 28 1.64 17.33 -5.07
CA PRO A 28 1.24 18.53 -4.34
C PRO A 28 1.06 18.29 -2.84
N ASP A 29 1.03 19.37 -2.06
CA ASP A 29 0.97 19.34 -0.59
C ASP A 29 -0.25 18.59 -0.06
N ASP A 30 -1.40 18.69 -0.70
CA ASP A 30 -2.62 18.00 -0.30
C ASP A 30 -2.53 16.47 -0.51
N LEU A 31 -1.89 16.01 -1.59
CA LEU A 31 -1.58 14.60 -1.79
C LEU A 31 -0.59 14.10 -0.72
N ALA A 32 0.47 14.87 -0.46
CA ALA A 32 1.45 14.57 0.58
C ALA A 32 0.78 14.48 1.97
N ALA A 33 -0.11 15.44 2.29
CA ALA A 33 -0.84 15.47 3.55
C ALA A 33 -1.77 14.25 3.70
N SER A 34 -2.50 13.86 2.64
CA SER A 34 -3.38 12.68 2.67
C SER A 34 -2.60 11.39 2.89
N ILE A 35 -1.45 11.20 2.20
CA ILE A 35 -0.57 10.04 2.41
C ILE A 35 0.06 10.09 3.80
N GLY A 36 0.50 11.26 4.27
CA GLY A 36 1.04 11.47 5.60
C GLY A 36 0.05 11.08 6.70
N ALA A 37 -1.20 11.50 6.59
CA ALA A 37 -2.25 11.17 7.57
C ALA A 37 -2.53 9.66 7.64
N LEU A 38 -2.52 8.98 6.52
CA LEU A 38 -2.76 7.54 6.44
C LEU A 38 -1.56 6.73 6.99
N THR A 39 -0.32 7.24 6.82
CA THR A 39 0.90 6.53 7.24
C THR A 39 1.35 6.86 8.65
N ALA A 40 0.99 8.03 9.19
CA ALA A 40 1.43 8.49 10.52
C ALA A 40 1.15 7.49 11.67
N PRO A 41 0.01 6.78 11.73
CA PRO A 41 -0.24 5.82 12.80
C PRO A 41 0.49 4.49 12.63
N ALA A 42 1.13 4.24 11.48
CA ALA A 42 1.73 2.96 11.15
C ALA A 42 2.90 2.61 12.08
N GLN A 43 2.83 1.46 12.72
CA GLN A 43 3.89 0.86 13.54
C GLN A 43 4.64 -0.23 12.77
N GLY A 44 4.11 -0.66 11.65
CA GLY A 44 4.74 -1.60 10.73
C GLY A 44 4.30 -1.37 9.28
N ILE A 45 5.19 -1.72 8.35
CA ILE A 45 4.91 -1.71 6.92
C ILE A 45 4.84 -3.15 6.44
N LEU A 46 3.76 -3.55 5.79
CA LEU A 46 3.61 -4.87 5.21
C LEU A 46 3.76 -4.77 3.69
N LEU A 47 4.72 -5.49 3.13
CA LEU A 47 5.06 -5.44 1.71
C LEU A 47 5.03 -6.84 1.08
N GLY A 48 4.48 -6.95 -0.12
CA GLY A 48 4.75 -8.09 -0.98
C GLY A 48 6.19 -8.02 -1.53
N ARG A 49 6.75 -9.18 -1.89
CA ARG A 49 8.13 -9.28 -2.38
C ARG A 49 8.44 -8.29 -3.51
N THR A 50 7.60 -8.24 -4.55
CA THR A 50 7.85 -7.36 -5.71
C THR A 50 7.94 -5.89 -5.31
N THR A 51 7.04 -5.42 -4.43
CA THR A 51 7.08 -4.05 -3.92
C THR A 51 8.31 -3.81 -3.06
N PHE A 52 8.69 -4.78 -2.22
CA PHE A 52 9.90 -4.68 -1.40
C PHE A 52 11.16 -4.55 -2.27
N GLU A 53 11.30 -5.40 -3.30
CA GLU A 53 12.46 -5.39 -4.21
C GLU A 53 12.53 -4.09 -5.04
N MET A 54 11.39 -3.45 -5.33
CA MET A 54 11.31 -2.17 -6.02
C MET A 54 11.59 -0.99 -5.06
N PHE A 55 11.10 -1.06 -3.83
CA PHE A 55 11.24 0.02 -2.84
C PHE A 55 12.63 0.06 -2.20
N ALA A 56 13.25 -1.09 -1.95
CA ALA A 56 14.55 -1.14 -1.30
C ALA A 56 15.62 -0.28 -1.98
N PRO A 57 15.88 -0.37 -3.29
CA PRO A 57 16.85 0.50 -3.95
C PRO A 57 16.41 1.96 -4.01
N ALA A 58 15.11 2.23 -3.99
CA ALA A 58 14.58 3.59 -4.07
C ALA A 58 14.67 4.34 -2.72
N TRP A 59 14.52 3.63 -1.59
CA TRP A 59 14.35 4.23 -0.27
C TRP A 59 15.53 4.01 0.67
N SER A 60 16.25 2.87 0.58
CA SER A 60 17.24 2.44 1.60
C SER A 60 18.36 3.45 1.86
N THR A 61 18.68 4.28 0.88
CA THR A 61 19.73 5.30 0.97
C THR A 61 19.20 6.73 1.10
N ARG A 62 17.89 6.94 0.95
CA ARG A 62 17.29 8.29 1.10
C ARG A 62 17.31 8.75 2.55
N THR A 63 17.54 10.04 2.71
CA THR A 63 17.46 10.76 3.99
C THR A 63 16.24 11.67 4.03
N VAL A 64 15.98 12.30 5.18
CA VAL A 64 14.89 13.27 5.32
C VAL A 64 15.09 14.51 4.43
N GLU A 65 16.35 14.84 4.12
CA GLU A 65 16.70 15.94 3.22
C GLU A 65 16.35 15.63 1.75
N ASP A 66 16.40 14.35 1.38
CA ASP A 66 16.03 13.90 0.02
C ASP A 66 14.51 13.79 -0.14
N ASP A 67 13.82 13.29 0.90
CA ASP A 67 12.38 13.05 0.90
C ASP A 67 11.84 12.98 2.33
N PRO A 68 10.87 13.80 2.73
CA PRO A 68 10.26 13.76 4.06
C PRO A 68 9.65 12.41 4.46
N GLY A 69 9.31 11.57 3.50
CA GLY A 69 8.81 10.20 3.74
C GLY A 69 9.91 9.17 4.06
N ALA A 70 11.19 9.51 3.85
CA ALA A 70 12.29 8.56 4.06
C ALA A 70 12.36 7.97 5.47
N PRO A 71 12.13 8.72 6.57
CA PRO A 71 12.10 8.14 7.92
C PRO A 71 11.02 7.06 8.08
N LEU A 72 9.82 7.27 7.53
CA LEU A 72 8.77 6.24 7.57
C LEU A 72 9.28 4.92 6.99
N PHE A 73 9.81 4.95 5.78
CA PHE A 73 10.25 3.74 5.08
C PHE A 73 11.52 3.12 5.67
N ASN A 74 12.44 3.93 6.18
CA ASN A 74 13.72 3.44 6.69
C ASN A 74 13.70 3.02 8.15
N ASP A 75 12.91 3.67 8.98
CA ASP A 75 12.95 3.49 10.44
C ASP A 75 11.83 2.59 10.96
N THR A 76 10.67 2.52 10.24
CA THR A 76 9.59 1.61 10.58
C THR A 76 9.95 0.16 10.21
N THR A 77 9.54 -0.80 11.04
CA THR A 77 9.71 -2.22 10.76
C THR A 77 8.93 -2.64 9.51
N LYS A 78 9.62 -3.31 8.59
CA LYS A 78 9.02 -3.85 7.37
C LYS A 78 8.87 -5.36 7.45
N TYR A 79 7.65 -5.84 7.27
CA TYR A 79 7.31 -7.26 7.19
C TYR A 79 7.14 -7.63 5.71
N VAL A 80 7.99 -8.51 5.20
CA VAL A 80 7.98 -8.89 3.79
C VAL A 80 7.34 -10.26 3.60
N VAL A 81 6.19 -10.27 2.94
CA VAL A 81 5.48 -11.51 2.61
C VAL A 81 6.11 -12.13 1.37
N SER A 82 6.84 -13.23 1.60
CA SER A 82 7.54 -13.95 0.53
C SER A 82 7.88 -15.36 1.00
N SER A 83 7.60 -16.36 0.18
CA SER A 83 8.00 -17.77 0.42
C SER A 83 9.47 -18.05 0.01
N THR A 84 10.13 -17.12 -0.65
CA THR A 84 11.47 -17.34 -1.24
C THR A 84 12.52 -16.36 -0.73
N LEU A 85 12.13 -15.19 -0.21
CA LEU A 85 13.05 -14.25 0.41
C LEU A 85 13.29 -14.67 1.86
N THR A 86 14.54 -14.94 2.22
CA THR A 86 14.92 -15.43 3.56
C THR A 86 15.62 -14.37 4.40
N ASP A 87 16.32 -13.44 3.77
CA ASP A 87 17.10 -12.38 4.43
C ASP A 87 16.73 -11.00 3.86
N ALA A 88 15.62 -10.46 4.32
CA ALA A 88 15.17 -9.11 3.95
C ALA A 88 16.05 -8.02 4.62
N GLY A 89 16.59 -8.30 5.81
CA GLY A 89 17.37 -7.35 6.59
C GLY A 89 18.70 -6.97 5.95
N SER A 90 19.32 -7.89 5.20
CA SER A 90 20.54 -7.60 4.45
C SER A 90 20.30 -6.68 3.24
N VAL A 91 19.08 -6.66 2.72
CA VAL A 91 18.70 -5.83 1.55
C VAL A 91 18.28 -4.43 1.99
N TRP A 92 17.49 -4.35 3.07
CA TRP A 92 16.99 -3.09 3.59
C TRP A 92 16.83 -3.17 5.11
N ARG A 93 17.47 -2.25 5.84
CA ARG A 93 17.42 -2.22 7.31
C ARG A 93 15.99 -2.27 7.84
N ASN A 94 15.80 -2.80 9.06
CA ASN A 94 14.49 -2.94 9.69
C ASN A 94 13.48 -3.76 8.87
N SER A 95 13.96 -4.74 8.09
CA SER A 95 13.11 -5.62 7.30
C SER A 95 13.21 -7.06 7.76
N THR A 96 12.08 -7.75 7.81
CA THR A 96 11.97 -9.15 8.21
C THR A 96 11.09 -9.91 7.23
N ALA A 97 11.59 -11.03 6.68
CA ALA A 97 10.77 -11.93 5.90
C ALA A 97 9.86 -12.73 6.82
N VAL A 98 8.53 -12.70 6.56
CA VAL A 98 7.53 -13.37 7.41
C VAL A 98 6.98 -14.66 6.80
N GLY A 99 7.61 -15.15 5.73
CA GLY A 99 7.16 -16.34 5.00
C GLY A 99 6.15 -16.01 3.90
N GLY A 100 5.55 -17.04 3.32
CA GLY A 100 4.43 -16.89 2.39
C GLY A 100 3.22 -16.22 3.06
N TYR A 101 2.24 -15.85 2.24
CA TYR A 101 1.01 -15.26 2.78
C TYR A 101 0.31 -16.23 3.74
N ASP A 102 0.01 -15.74 4.94
CA ASP A 102 -0.75 -16.43 5.98
C ASP A 102 -1.62 -15.40 6.73
N ALA A 103 -2.93 -15.56 6.65
CA ALA A 103 -3.89 -14.65 7.26
C ALA A 103 -3.81 -14.62 8.81
N GLY A 104 -3.47 -15.76 9.43
CA GLY A 104 -3.25 -15.86 10.88
C GLY A 104 -2.06 -15.03 11.30
N ARG A 105 -0.94 -15.16 10.58
CA ARG A 105 0.27 -14.36 10.81
C ARG A 105 0.02 -12.85 10.66
N ILE A 106 -0.76 -12.45 9.66
CA ILE A 106 -1.11 -11.03 9.50
C ILE A 106 -1.97 -10.52 10.66
N ARG A 107 -2.91 -11.33 11.18
CA ARG A 107 -3.68 -10.96 12.38
C ARG A 107 -2.78 -10.76 13.60
N GLU A 108 -1.82 -11.65 13.82
CA GLU A 108 -0.84 -11.50 14.91
C GLU A 108 -0.03 -10.20 14.79
N LEU A 109 0.37 -9.80 13.56
CA LEU A 109 1.05 -8.54 13.33
C LEU A 109 0.13 -7.34 13.62
N LYS A 110 -1.14 -7.40 13.25
CA LYS A 110 -2.15 -6.37 13.60
C LYS A 110 -2.36 -6.23 15.11
N GLU A 111 -2.17 -7.28 15.89
CA GLU A 111 -2.24 -7.19 17.36
C GLU A 111 -1.09 -6.36 17.96
N GLN A 112 0.04 -6.27 17.25
CA GLN A 112 1.20 -5.48 17.68
C GLN A 112 1.07 -3.99 17.36
N GLY A 113 0.19 -3.62 16.42
CA GLY A 113 -0.04 -2.22 16.05
C GLY A 113 -0.63 -2.03 14.66
N ASP A 114 -0.76 -0.79 14.26
CA ASP A 114 -1.27 -0.40 12.95
C ASP A 114 -0.28 -0.76 11.84
N LEU A 115 -0.80 -1.34 10.76
CA LEU A 115 -0.02 -1.73 9.58
C LEU A 115 -0.37 -0.86 8.37
N TYR A 116 0.66 -0.38 7.69
CA TYR A 116 0.57 0.26 6.39
C TYR A 116 0.97 -0.71 5.28
N VAL A 117 0.23 -0.71 4.18
CA VAL A 117 0.48 -1.55 3.01
C VAL A 117 0.50 -0.69 1.75
N SER A 118 1.60 -0.75 0.98
CA SER A 118 1.71 -0.11 -0.35
C SER A 118 2.02 -1.17 -1.42
N GLY A 119 1.07 -2.07 -1.64
CA GLY A 119 1.25 -3.19 -2.58
C GLY A 119 2.04 -4.39 -1.99
N SER A 120 2.23 -5.45 -2.73
CA SER A 120 1.85 -5.63 -4.16
C SER A 120 0.34 -5.91 -4.33
N ALA A 121 -0.19 -5.70 -5.53
CA ALA A 121 -1.58 -5.99 -5.85
C ALA A 121 -2.00 -7.42 -5.46
N THR A 122 -1.13 -8.41 -5.60
CA THR A 122 -1.39 -9.79 -5.18
C THR A 122 -1.58 -9.90 -3.67
N LEU A 123 -0.73 -9.24 -2.88
CA LEU A 123 -0.86 -9.20 -1.43
C LEU A 123 -2.15 -8.50 -1.02
N VAL A 124 -2.44 -7.33 -1.60
CA VAL A 124 -3.64 -6.54 -1.29
C VAL A 124 -4.91 -7.34 -1.60
N ARG A 125 -4.97 -8.05 -2.73
CA ARG A 125 -6.11 -8.91 -3.06
C ARG A 125 -6.34 -10.01 -2.02
N ALA A 126 -5.26 -10.66 -1.55
CA ALA A 126 -5.35 -11.68 -0.51
C ALA A 126 -5.86 -11.09 0.81
N LEU A 127 -5.34 -9.94 1.22
CA LEU A 127 -5.77 -9.22 2.42
C LEU A 127 -7.25 -8.84 2.36
N VAL A 128 -7.71 -8.33 1.21
CA VAL A 128 -9.12 -7.98 1.00
C VAL A 128 -10.00 -9.22 1.02
N ALA A 129 -9.60 -10.32 0.36
CA ALA A 129 -10.35 -11.56 0.31
C ALA A 129 -10.55 -12.19 1.71
N ASP A 130 -9.55 -12.05 2.59
CA ASP A 130 -9.59 -12.56 3.97
C ASP A 130 -10.19 -11.56 4.99
N GLY A 131 -10.71 -10.42 4.52
CA GLY A 131 -11.33 -9.39 5.36
C GLY A 131 -10.36 -8.75 6.37
N LEU A 132 -9.08 -8.64 6.02
CA LEU A 132 -8.05 -8.10 6.90
C LEU A 132 -7.84 -6.60 6.74
N VAL A 133 -8.34 -6.01 5.66
CA VAL A 133 -8.21 -4.58 5.34
C VAL A 133 -9.29 -3.81 6.08
N ASP A 134 -8.87 -2.86 6.94
CA ASP A 134 -9.78 -1.95 7.64
C ASP A 134 -10.07 -0.71 6.79
N GLU A 135 -9.07 -0.19 6.08
CA GLU A 135 -9.19 0.95 5.18
C GLU A 135 -8.41 0.69 3.89
N LEU A 136 -9.08 0.84 2.75
CA LEU A 136 -8.51 0.79 1.41
C LEU A 136 -8.53 2.20 0.82
N HIS A 137 -7.37 2.82 0.72
CA HIS A 137 -7.17 4.15 0.16
C HIS A 137 -6.75 4.02 -1.30
N LEU A 138 -7.61 4.45 -2.21
CA LEU A 138 -7.35 4.50 -3.65
C LEU A 138 -7.13 5.94 -4.08
N PHE A 139 -5.93 6.26 -4.55
CA PHE A 139 -5.63 7.52 -5.20
C PHE A 139 -5.80 7.32 -6.71
N VAL A 140 -6.98 7.71 -7.20
CA VAL A 140 -7.39 7.49 -8.59
C VAL A 140 -6.92 8.65 -9.45
N TYR A 141 -5.92 8.40 -10.25
CA TYR A 141 -5.34 9.37 -11.18
C TYR A 141 -6.21 9.50 -12.43
N PRO A 142 -6.39 10.71 -12.99
CA PRO A 142 -7.29 10.97 -14.10
C PRO A 142 -6.67 10.52 -15.45
N VAL A 143 -6.27 9.25 -15.52
CA VAL A 143 -5.67 8.62 -16.70
C VAL A 143 -6.17 7.19 -16.86
N ALA A 144 -6.38 6.75 -18.09
CA ALA A 144 -6.60 5.36 -18.45
C ALA A 144 -5.42 4.88 -19.30
N VAL A 145 -4.81 3.76 -18.91
CA VAL A 145 -3.63 3.21 -19.62
C VAL A 145 -3.99 1.96 -20.48
N GLY A 146 -5.16 1.41 -20.29
CA GLY A 146 -5.71 0.34 -21.11
C GLY A 146 -5.18 -1.07 -20.81
N SER A 147 -3.98 -1.21 -20.27
CA SER A 147 -3.35 -2.49 -19.95
C SER A 147 -2.51 -2.38 -18.66
N GLY A 148 -2.30 -3.52 -17.99
CA GLY A 148 -1.55 -3.61 -16.74
C GLY A 148 -2.27 -4.45 -15.70
N ILE A 149 -1.65 -4.60 -14.52
CA ILE A 149 -2.24 -5.32 -13.39
C ILE A 149 -3.31 -4.43 -12.75
N ARG A 150 -4.55 -4.90 -12.70
CA ARG A 150 -5.65 -4.23 -11.99
C ARG A 150 -5.75 -4.74 -10.56
N LEU A 151 -6.10 -3.85 -9.62
CA LEU A 151 -6.34 -4.28 -8.23
C LEU A 151 -7.48 -5.31 -8.16
N PHE A 152 -8.58 -5.07 -8.86
CA PHE A 152 -9.69 -6.02 -9.02
C PHE A 152 -9.70 -6.53 -10.46
N PRO A 153 -9.13 -7.74 -10.72
CA PRO A 153 -8.99 -8.27 -12.07
C PRO A 153 -10.34 -8.70 -12.64
N GLU A 154 -10.41 -8.73 -13.95
CA GLU A 154 -11.55 -9.31 -14.69
C GLU A 154 -11.76 -10.77 -14.26
N GLY A 155 -13.04 -11.17 -14.08
CA GLY A 155 -13.40 -12.50 -13.60
C GLY A 155 -13.09 -12.77 -12.11
N GLY A 156 -12.60 -11.77 -11.40
CA GLY A 156 -12.38 -11.86 -9.95
C GLY A 156 -13.70 -11.94 -9.16
N PRO A 157 -13.63 -12.28 -7.86
CA PRO A 157 -14.82 -12.36 -7.03
C PRO A 157 -15.45 -10.98 -6.81
N ARG A 158 -16.78 -10.95 -6.66
CA ARG A 158 -17.48 -9.75 -6.23
C ARG A 158 -17.04 -9.40 -4.80
N THR A 159 -16.50 -8.19 -4.62
CA THR A 159 -16.00 -7.69 -3.33
C THR A 159 -16.79 -6.44 -2.96
N PRO A 160 -17.81 -6.54 -2.09
CA PRO A 160 -18.55 -5.38 -1.63
C PRO A 160 -17.69 -4.55 -0.66
N LEU A 161 -17.75 -3.22 -0.81
CA LEU A 161 -17.03 -2.25 0.02
C LEU A 161 -17.99 -1.13 0.43
N SER A 162 -17.74 -0.50 1.57
CA SER A 162 -18.44 0.71 2.02
C SER A 162 -17.55 1.92 1.80
N LEU A 163 -18.09 2.97 1.18
CA LEU A 163 -17.38 4.25 1.03
C LEU A 163 -17.32 4.95 2.40
N LEU A 164 -16.10 5.24 2.86
CA LEU A 164 -15.83 5.96 4.11
C LEU A 164 -15.51 7.44 3.85
N GLY A 165 -14.87 7.75 2.72
CA GLY A 165 -14.50 9.10 2.36
C GLY A 165 -14.20 9.25 0.87
N ALA A 166 -14.38 10.48 0.36
CA ALA A 166 -14.01 10.85 -1.00
C ALA A 166 -13.63 12.33 -1.03
N GLU A 167 -12.49 12.63 -1.62
CA GLU A 167 -12.00 13.99 -1.82
C GLU A 167 -11.30 14.14 -3.17
N GLY A 168 -11.36 15.32 -3.75
CA GLY A 168 -10.60 15.68 -4.95
C GLY A 168 -9.36 16.47 -4.55
N LEU A 169 -8.19 16.07 -5.06
CA LEU A 169 -6.92 16.74 -4.80
C LEU A 169 -6.60 17.77 -5.89
N SER A 170 -5.72 18.71 -5.58
CA SER A 170 -5.41 19.86 -6.44
C SER A 170 -4.82 19.49 -7.81
N ASN A 171 -4.21 18.30 -7.92
CA ASN A 171 -3.68 17.76 -9.18
C ASN A 171 -4.70 16.91 -9.97
N GLY A 172 -5.97 16.91 -9.58
CA GLY A 172 -7.04 16.16 -10.24
C GLY A 172 -7.16 14.70 -9.82
N VAL A 173 -6.34 14.23 -8.88
CA VAL A 173 -6.45 12.89 -8.30
C VAL A 173 -7.67 12.84 -7.37
N ALA A 174 -8.46 11.77 -7.45
CA ALA A 174 -9.52 11.48 -6.49
C ALA A 174 -8.99 10.50 -5.43
N HIS A 175 -9.02 10.91 -4.16
CA HIS A 175 -8.71 10.04 -3.04
C HIS A 175 -10.02 9.44 -2.51
N LEU A 176 -10.15 8.13 -2.63
CA LEU A 176 -11.31 7.37 -2.18
C LEU A 176 -10.87 6.44 -1.04
N THR A 177 -11.59 6.49 0.06
CA THR A 177 -11.38 5.60 1.21
C THR A 177 -12.55 4.65 1.33
N TYR A 178 -12.26 3.35 1.30
CA TYR A 178 -13.24 2.29 1.48
C TYR A 178 -12.90 1.45 2.71
N GLY A 179 -13.94 0.91 3.33
CA GLY A 179 -13.85 -0.11 4.37
C GLY A 179 -14.62 -1.37 3.98
N PRO A 180 -14.61 -2.38 4.86
CA PRO A 180 -15.46 -3.56 4.70
C PRO A 180 -16.92 -3.16 4.56
N ALA A 181 -17.67 -3.87 3.70
CA ALA A 181 -19.11 -3.64 3.59
C ALA A 181 -19.80 -3.91 4.93
N THR A 182 -20.60 -2.97 5.39
CA THR A 182 -21.55 -3.21 6.47
C THR A 182 -22.68 -4.09 5.97
N ALA A 183 -23.01 -5.14 6.72
CA ALA A 183 -24.12 -6.04 6.41
C ALA A 183 -25.48 -5.32 6.40
#